data_ecbcee560125f59ad7864c11e1acbde2
#
_entry.id   ecbcee560125f59ad7864c11e1acbde2
#
_cell.length_a   1.000
_cell.length_b   1.000
_cell.length_c   1.000
_cell.angle_alpha   90.00
_cell.angle_beta   90.00
_cell.angle_gamma   90.00
#
_symmetry.space_group_name_H-M   'P 1'
#
loop_
_entity.id
_entity.type
_entity.pdbx_description
1 polymer ?
#
loop_
_entity_poly.entity_id
_entity_poly.type
_entity_poly.pdbx_seq_one_letter_code
_entity_poly.pdbx_strand_id
1 'polypeptide(L)'
;MKTNRRANYTGFLMVLIFFAFILIARLLYLFIIDPQRFPIHTVKIAASYQHISHKQLESILTRYLDNSFFSLPVRRLQADLAALEWAENVQIERVWPDVLKIKLIEKTPVAIWNNALLTAEGELFNEGKVLTDSSLPRLLGPINQQKEVLQVYEKMSKILSIYGLHAASLEWRDNQAWQLTLANGLQLRLGKRDLELRITRFCKAYPAVFAERSEQLASVDLRYPRGMAVQWKK
;
A
#
# COMPACT_ATOMS: atom_id res chain seq x y z
N MET A 1 56.82 -48.35 30.66
CA MET A 1 55.44 -48.18 30.18
C MET A 1 54.58 -47.47 31.23
N LYS A 2 54.64 -46.12 31.30
CA LYS A 2 53.83 -45.32 32.26
C LYS A 2 53.30 -44.00 31.70
N THR A 3 53.04 -43.88 30.39
CA THR A 3 52.65 -42.59 29.77
C THR A 3 51.25 -42.51 29.21
N ASN A 4 50.46 -43.59 29.16
CA ASN A 4 49.15 -43.56 28.49
C ASN A 4 47.89 -43.24 29.41
N ARG A 5 48.05 -43.25 30.76
CA ARG A 5 46.91 -42.96 31.62
C ARG A 5 46.57 -41.48 31.75
N ARG A 6 47.53 -40.56 31.69
CA ARG A 6 47.29 -39.10 31.82
C ARG A 6 46.60 -38.53 30.61
N ALA A 7 46.89 -39.00 29.40
CA ALA A 7 46.23 -38.54 28.16
C ALA A 7 44.72 -38.87 28.10
N ASN A 8 44.34 -40.03 28.67
CA ASN A 8 42.91 -40.43 28.70
C ASN A 8 42.08 -39.59 29.68
N TYR A 9 42.68 -39.15 30.81
CA TYR A 9 41.96 -38.29 31.78
C TYR A 9 41.75 -36.88 31.27
N THR A 10 42.70 -36.29 30.51
CA THR A 10 42.53 -34.98 29.91
C THR A 10 41.46 -34.99 28.81
N GLY A 11 41.43 -36.03 27.97
CA GLY A 11 40.36 -36.20 26.98
C GLY A 11 38.98 -36.34 27.58
N PHE A 12 38.86 -37.19 28.66
CA PHE A 12 37.62 -37.37 29.37
C PHE A 12 37.17 -36.08 30.07
N LEU A 13 38.08 -35.33 30.67
CA LEU A 13 37.77 -34.02 31.29
C LEU A 13 37.28 -33.01 30.27
N MET A 14 37.90 -32.92 29.09
CA MET A 14 37.42 -32.03 27.98
C MET A 14 36.01 -32.38 27.53
N VAL A 15 35.69 -33.66 27.38
CA VAL A 15 34.34 -34.13 27.03
C VAL A 15 33.33 -33.72 28.10
N LEU A 16 33.68 -33.88 29.37
CA LEU A 16 32.82 -33.55 30.51
C LEU A 16 32.56 -32.02 30.58
N ILE A 17 33.60 -31.21 30.38
CA ILE A 17 33.47 -29.74 30.28
C ILE A 17 32.58 -29.35 29.12
N PHE A 18 32.71 -29.99 27.96
CA PHE A 18 31.88 -29.73 26.78
C PHE A 18 30.40 -30.03 27.07
N PHE A 19 30.09 -31.17 27.67
CA PHE A 19 28.71 -31.49 28.05
C PHE A 19 28.17 -30.56 29.14
N ALA A 20 28.99 -30.18 30.11
CA ALA A 20 28.59 -29.19 31.12
C ALA A 20 28.27 -27.84 30.49
N PHE A 21 29.08 -27.39 29.52
CA PHE A 21 28.83 -26.17 28.76
C PHE A 21 27.51 -26.22 27.98
N ILE A 22 27.24 -27.34 27.29
CA ILE A 22 25.96 -27.54 26.59
C ILE A 22 24.77 -27.50 27.56
N LEU A 23 24.92 -28.16 28.71
CA LEU A 23 23.88 -28.17 29.73
C LEU A 23 23.59 -26.75 30.27
N ILE A 24 24.63 -26.00 30.61
CA ILE A 24 24.51 -24.61 31.07
C ILE A 24 23.86 -23.73 29.97
N ALA A 25 24.30 -23.85 28.72
CA ALA A 25 23.71 -23.12 27.61
C ALA A 25 22.21 -23.46 27.40
N ARG A 26 21.86 -24.74 27.60
CA ARG A 26 20.46 -25.19 27.52
C ARG A 26 19.61 -24.61 28.65
N LEU A 27 20.14 -24.62 29.89
CA LEU A 27 19.44 -24.04 31.03
C LEU A 27 19.27 -22.53 30.89
N LEU A 28 20.29 -21.83 30.43
CA LEU A 28 20.23 -20.40 30.16
C LEU A 28 19.22 -20.09 29.07
N TYR A 29 19.17 -20.88 28.00
CA TYR A 29 18.19 -20.75 26.93
C TYR A 29 16.76 -20.91 27.46
N LEU A 30 16.48 -21.97 28.26
CA LEU A 30 15.17 -22.19 28.87
C LEU A 30 14.80 -21.07 29.86
N PHE A 31 15.77 -20.49 30.55
CA PHE A 31 15.57 -19.36 31.45
C PHE A 31 15.13 -18.10 30.70
N ILE A 32 15.73 -17.82 29.56
CA ILE A 32 15.45 -16.61 28.74
C ILE A 32 14.11 -16.72 27.98
N ILE A 33 13.74 -17.93 27.59
CA ILE A 33 12.48 -18.19 26.86
C ILE A 33 11.26 -18.15 27.77
N ASP A 34 11.42 -18.27 29.06
CA ASP A 34 10.31 -18.35 30.00
C ASP A 34 9.44 -17.08 29.99
N PRO A 35 8.16 -17.15 29.59
CA PRO A 35 7.26 -15.98 29.51
C PRO A 35 6.95 -15.40 30.90
N GLN A 36 7.04 -16.23 31.97
CA GLN A 36 6.78 -15.77 33.35
C GLN A 36 7.90 -14.89 33.88
N ARG A 37 9.12 -15.06 33.37
CA ARG A 37 10.30 -14.27 33.78
C ARG A 37 10.52 -13.01 32.98
N PHE A 38 10.20 -13.08 31.69
CA PHE A 38 10.38 -11.97 30.76
C PHE A 38 9.09 -11.72 29.97
N PRO A 39 7.98 -11.37 30.63
CA PRO A 39 6.73 -11.05 29.95
C PRO A 39 6.83 -9.75 29.15
N ILE A 40 5.97 -9.60 28.16
CA ILE A 40 5.74 -8.33 27.48
C ILE A 40 4.65 -7.61 28.25
N HIS A 41 4.98 -6.55 28.99
CA HIS A 41 4.01 -5.81 29.79
C HIS A 41 3.33 -4.69 29.00
N THR A 42 4.04 -4.07 28.07
CA THR A 42 3.53 -2.90 27.36
C THR A 42 3.68 -3.06 25.86
N VAL A 43 2.56 -2.92 25.14
CA VAL A 43 2.55 -2.81 23.68
C VAL A 43 2.15 -1.38 23.31
N LYS A 44 3.08 -0.62 22.72
CA LYS A 44 2.83 0.73 22.22
C LYS A 44 2.58 0.66 20.71
N ILE A 45 1.37 1.00 20.28
CA ILE A 45 0.99 0.98 18.86
C ILE A 45 0.84 2.42 18.40
N ALA A 46 1.61 2.80 17.38
CA ALA A 46 1.45 4.04 16.63
C ALA A 46 0.82 3.70 15.27
N ALA A 47 -0.46 3.98 15.12
CA ALA A 47 -1.24 3.77 13.90
C ALA A 47 -2.23 4.92 13.71
N SER A 48 -2.66 5.17 12.48
CA SER A 48 -3.67 6.20 12.18
C SER A 48 -5.09 5.78 12.54
N TYR A 49 -5.36 4.47 12.59
CA TYR A 49 -6.67 3.87 12.91
C TYR A 49 -7.84 4.39 12.05
N GLN A 50 -7.59 4.71 10.79
CA GLN A 50 -8.64 5.16 9.88
C GLN A 50 -9.45 3.99 9.32
N HIS A 51 -8.78 2.90 8.97
CA HIS A 51 -9.38 1.72 8.34
C HIS A 51 -9.05 0.42 9.10
N ILE A 52 -7.94 0.36 9.80
CA ILE A 52 -7.56 -0.78 10.63
C ILE A 52 -8.08 -0.56 12.05
N SER A 53 -9.00 -1.41 12.49
CA SER A 53 -9.59 -1.30 13.82
C SER A 53 -8.67 -1.84 14.92
N HIS A 54 -8.78 -1.27 16.14
CA HIS A 54 -8.11 -1.80 17.33
C HIS A 54 -8.36 -3.29 17.53
N LYS A 55 -9.60 -3.76 17.31
CA LYS A 55 -9.99 -5.15 17.49
C LYS A 55 -9.24 -6.10 16.54
N GLN A 56 -8.99 -5.66 15.29
CA GLN A 56 -8.20 -6.46 14.35
C GLN A 56 -6.75 -6.60 14.82
N LEU A 57 -6.13 -5.51 15.28
CA LEU A 57 -4.76 -5.54 15.81
C LEU A 57 -4.69 -6.40 17.08
N GLU A 58 -5.60 -6.22 18.02
CA GLU A 58 -5.67 -6.98 19.24
C GLU A 58 -5.82 -8.49 18.98
N SER A 59 -6.67 -8.89 18.06
CA SER A 59 -6.84 -10.31 17.69
C SER A 59 -5.58 -10.96 17.13
N ILE A 60 -4.74 -10.20 16.44
CA ILE A 60 -3.44 -10.68 15.96
C ILE A 60 -2.45 -10.73 17.12
N LEU A 61 -2.35 -9.66 17.92
CA LEU A 61 -1.38 -9.53 18.99
C LEU A 61 -1.57 -10.57 20.10
N THR A 62 -2.82 -10.86 20.48
CA THR A 62 -3.13 -11.83 21.53
C THR A 62 -2.49 -13.18 21.29
N ARG A 63 -2.34 -13.61 20.03
CA ARG A 63 -1.68 -14.88 19.67
C ARG A 63 -0.17 -14.90 19.98
N TYR A 64 0.42 -13.73 20.22
CA TYR A 64 1.87 -13.57 20.41
C TYR A 64 2.24 -13.14 21.82
N LEU A 65 1.30 -12.61 22.61
CA LEU A 65 1.57 -12.10 23.96
C LEU A 65 1.96 -13.18 24.99
N ASP A 66 1.66 -14.45 24.69
CA ASP A 66 2.07 -15.59 25.52
C ASP A 66 3.56 -15.94 25.37
N ASN A 67 4.29 -15.27 24.49
CA ASN A 67 5.73 -15.47 24.33
C ASN A 67 6.51 -14.56 25.29
N SER A 68 7.75 -15.01 25.66
CA SER A 68 8.65 -14.13 26.38
C SER A 68 9.14 -12.98 25.46
N PHE A 69 9.58 -11.88 26.06
CA PHE A 69 10.17 -10.74 25.34
C PHE A 69 11.29 -11.16 24.37
N PHE A 70 12.09 -12.18 24.73
CA PHE A 70 13.20 -12.66 23.91
C PHE A 70 12.78 -13.70 22.87
N SER A 71 11.78 -14.54 23.17
CA SER A 71 11.34 -15.61 22.26
C SER A 71 10.26 -15.18 21.28
N LEU A 72 9.69 -13.98 21.42
CA LEU A 72 8.67 -13.44 20.50
C LEU A 72 9.14 -13.53 19.05
N PRO A 73 8.41 -14.21 18.14
CA PRO A 73 8.78 -14.31 16.75
C PRO A 73 8.40 -13.03 15.98
N VAL A 74 9.16 -11.95 16.18
CA VAL A 74 8.86 -10.60 15.62
C VAL A 74 8.62 -10.64 14.12
N ARG A 75 9.40 -11.42 13.36
CA ARG A 75 9.22 -11.50 11.89
C ARG A 75 7.86 -12.08 11.50
N ARG A 76 7.37 -13.08 12.26
CA ARG A 76 6.05 -13.67 12.01
C ARG A 76 4.94 -12.70 12.39
N LEU A 77 5.05 -12.04 13.54
CA LEU A 77 4.10 -11.00 13.94
C LEU A 77 4.05 -9.86 12.91
N GLN A 78 5.22 -9.42 12.43
CA GLN A 78 5.30 -8.38 11.38
C GLN A 78 4.61 -8.83 10.10
N ALA A 79 4.81 -10.08 9.67
CA ALA A 79 4.16 -10.63 8.48
C ALA A 79 2.63 -10.72 8.66
N ASP A 80 2.14 -11.15 9.82
CA ASP A 80 0.70 -11.23 10.10
C ASP A 80 0.04 -9.83 10.12
N LEU A 81 0.73 -8.83 10.65
CA LEU A 81 0.25 -7.43 10.63
C LEU A 81 0.32 -6.83 9.23
N ALA A 82 1.37 -7.14 8.46
CA ALA A 82 1.51 -6.69 7.08
C ALA A 82 0.51 -7.35 6.11
N ALA A 83 -0.06 -8.50 6.50
CA ALA A 83 -1.12 -9.17 5.75
C ALA A 83 -2.50 -8.48 5.89
N LEU A 84 -2.65 -7.49 6.78
CA LEU A 84 -3.85 -6.67 6.83
C LEU A 84 -3.99 -5.87 5.52
N GLU A 85 -5.18 -5.89 4.95
CA GLU A 85 -5.49 -5.33 3.62
C GLU A 85 -5.08 -3.85 3.48
N TRP A 86 -5.24 -3.09 4.58
CA TRP A 86 -4.90 -1.66 4.64
C TRP A 86 -3.49 -1.37 5.16
N ALA A 87 -2.70 -2.37 5.51
CA ALA A 87 -1.33 -2.15 5.97
C ALA A 87 -0.39 -1.89 4.78
N GLU A 88 0.27 -0.73 4.79
CA GLU A 88 1.33 -0.38 3.85
C GLU A 88 2.71 -0.78 4.41
N ASN A 89 2.97 -0.37 5.65
CA ASN A 89 4.25 -0.65 6.29
C ASN A 89 4.05 -0.97 7.77
N VAL A 90 4.74 -2.01 8.24
CA VAL A 90 4.74 -2.42 9.64
C VAL A 90 6.17 -2.53 10.14
N GLN A 91 6.48 -1.78 11.17
CA GLN A 91 7.75 -1.81 11.86
C GLN A 91 7.54 -2.23 13.30
N ILE A 92 8.33 -3.20 13.77
CA ILE A 92 8.25 -3.69 15.15
C ILE A 92 9.63 -3.57 15.78
N GLU A 93 9.68 -2.85 16.90
CA GLU A 93 10.88 -2.63 17.69
C GLU A 93 10.68 -3.15 19.09
N ARG A 94 11.67 -3.91 19.60
CA ARG A 94 11.74 -4.29 20.98
C ARG A 94 12.49 -3.24 21.78
N VAL A 95 11.87 -2.69 22.80
CA VAL A 95 12.48 -1.73 23.70
C VAL A 95 12.61 -2.38 25.07
N TRP A 96 13.84 -2.67 25.44
CA TRP A 96 14.16 -3.28 26.72
C TRP A 96 13.63 -2.44 27.89
N PRO A 97 13.12 -3.03 29.00
CA PRO A 97 13.13 -4.46 29.31
C PRO A 97 11.92 -5.25 28.77
N ASP A 98 10.76 -4.65 28.50
CA ASP A 98 9.48 -5.34 28.39
C ASP A 98 8.48 -4.64 27.43
N VAL A 99 8.95 -3.68 26.63
CA VAL A 99 8.10 -2.87 25.75
C VAL A 99 8.23 -3.32 24.29
N LEU A 100 7.10 -3.56 23.64
CA LEU A 100 7.02 -3.76 22.20
C LEU A 100 6.45 -2.50 21.55
N LYS A 101 7.20 -1.86 20.67
CA LYS A 101 6.70 -0.75 19.84
C LYS A 101 6.33 -1.26 18.47
N ILE A 102 5.12 -0.97 18.03
CA ILE A 102 4.59 -1.30 16.70
C ILE A 102 4.23 0.00 16.03
N LYS A 103 4.85 0.27 14.87
CA LYS A 103 4.46 1.37 13.99
C LYS A 103 3.81 0.78 12.77
N LEU A 104 2.55 1.12 12.54
CA LEU A 104 1.76 0.68 11.41
C LEU A 104 1.35 1.90 10.60
N ILE A 105 1.66 1.88 9.31
CA ILE A 105 1.27 2.90 8.33
C ILE A 105 0.20 2.28 7.45
N GLU A 106 -0.93 2.95 7.31
CA GLU A 106 -2.02 2.53 6.45
C GLU A 106 -1.82 3.01 5.02
N LYS A 107 -2.29 2.21 4.05
CA LYS A 107 -2.29 2.55 2.63
C LYS A 107 -3.12 3.79 2.36
N THR A 108 -2.60 4.66 1.52
CA THR A 108 -3.31 5.87 1.08
C THR A 108 -3.76 5.69 -0.38
N PRO A 109 -5.06 5.53 -0.64
CA PRO A 109 -5.54 5.40 -2.01
C PRO A 109 -5.48 6.75 -2.74
N VAL A 110 -5.04 6.73 -4.00
CA VAL A 110 -4.99 7.90 -4.89
C VAL A 110 -6.05 7.85 -5.98
N ALA A 111 -6.60 6.67 -6.27
CA ALA A 111 -7.63 6.46 -7.27
C ALA A 111 -8.44 5.19 -7.00
N ILE A 112 -9.57 5.06 -7.69
CA ILE A 112 -10.32 3.82 -7.80
C ILE A 112 -10.02 3.22 -9.16
N TRP A 113 -9.51 1.99 -9.18
CA TRP A 113 -9.26 1.22 -10.38
C TRP A 113 -10.31 0.13 -10.56
N ASN A 114 -11.13 0.22 -11.59
CA ASN A 114 -12.28 -0.67 -11.80
C ASN A 114 -13.13 -0.77 -10.51
N ASN A 115 -12.88 -1.76 -9.67
CA ASN A 115 -13.62 -2.00 -8.43
C ASN A 115 -12.70 -2.19 -7.20
N ALA A 116 -11.45 -1.70 -7.28
CA ALA A 116 -10.45 -1.75 -6.21
C ALA A 116 -9.89 -0.36 -5.93
N LEU A 117 -9.27 -0.18 -4.77
CA LEU A 117 -8.48 1.02 -4.47
C LEU A 117 -7.07 0.87 -5.05
N LEU A 118 -6.49 1.97 -5.48
CA LEU A 118 -5.18 2.04 -6.10
C LEU A 118 -4.26 2.98 -5.31
N THR A 119 -3.07 2.49 -4.93
CA THR A 119 -2.01 3.32 -4.35
C THR A 119 -1.22 4.07 -5.42
N ALA A 120 -0.41 5.05 -5.02
CA ALA A 120 0.49 5.79 -5.93
C ALA A 120 1.53 4.88 -6.62
N GLU A 121 1.92 3.77 -5.98
CA GLU A 121 2.84 2.78 -6.51
C GLU A 121 2.19 1.82 -7.51
N GLY A 122 0.86 1.89 -7.65
CA GLY A 122 0.08 1.03 -8.54
C GLY A 122 -0.35 -0.30 -7.92
N GLU A 123 -0.34 -0.40 -6.58
CA GLU A 123 -0.84 -1.56 -5.86
C GLU A 123 -2.36 -1.49 -5.70
N LEU A 124 -3.04 -2.61 -5.95
CA LEU A 124 -4.49 -2.74 -5.78
C LEU A 124 -4.80 -3.35 -4.41
N PHE A 125 -5.85 -2.83 -3.76
CA PHE A 125 -6.32 -3.34 -2.49
C PHE A 125 -7.80 -3.03 -2.28
N ASN A 126 -8.43 -3.61 -1.26
CA ASN A 126 -9.85 -3.42 -0.90
C ASN A 126 -10.81 -3.68 -2.07
N GLU A 127 -10.55 -4.74 -2.83
CA GLU A 127 -11.35 -5.10 -4.00
C GLU A 127 -12.80 -5.43 -3.60
N GLY A 128 -13.75 -4.87 -4.36
CA GLY A 128 -15.18 -5.09 -4.13
C GLY A 128 -15.81 -4.32 -2.97
N LYS A 129 -15.02 -3.58 -2.18
CA LYS A 129 -15.50 -2.83 -1.00
C LYS A 129 -15.37 -1.31 -1.14
N VAL A 130 -15.20 -0.83 -2.36
CA VAL A 130 -15.01 0.60 -2.62
C VAL A 130 -16.34 1.34 -2.43
N LEU A 131 -16.35 2.34 -1.56
CA LEU A 131 -17.50 3.21 -1.36
C LEU A 131 -17.76 4.03 -2.63
N THR A 132 -19.01 4.06 -3.06
CA THR A 132 -19.45 4.77 -4.28
C THR A 132 -19.27 6.29 -4.18
N ASP A 133 -19.18 6.80 -2.97
CA ASP A 133 -19.19 8.23 -2.63
C ASP A 133 -17.80 8.79 -2.31
N SER A 134 -16.76 8.19 -2.87
CA SER A 134 -15.40 8.68 -2.64
C SER A 134 -15.05 9.83 -3.62
N SER A 135 -14.35 10.86 -3.12
CA SER A 135 -13.81 11.97 -3.91
C SER A 135 -12.64 11.57 -4.82
N LEU A 136 -12.25 10.29 -4.80
CA LEU A 136 -11.14 9.76 -5.59
C LEU A 136 -11.51 9.64 -7.06
N PRO A 137 -10.58 9.93 -7.98
CA PRO A 137 -10.79 9.73 -9.41
C PRO A 137 -11.01 8.26 -9.76
N ARG A 138 -11.87 8.01 -10.74
CA ARG A 138 -12.17 6.68 -11.23
C ARG A 138 -11.36 6.37 -12.47
N LEU A 139 -10.53 5.33 -12.39
CA LEU A 139 -9.70 4.86 -13.49
C LEU A 139 -10.22 3.50 -13.95
N LEU A 140 -10.37 3.36 -15.27
CA LEU A 140 -10.89 2.16 -15.92
C LEU A 140 -9.93 1.72 -17.02
N GLY A 141 -9.67 0.44 -17.13
CA GLY A 141 -8.80 -0.09 -18.18
C GLY A 141 -8.58 -1.61 -18.09
N PRO A 142 -7.75 -2.14 -19.00
CA PRO A 142 -7.42 -3.55 -19.05
C PRO A 142 -6.67 -4.03 -17.78
N ILE A 143 -6.84 -5.28 -17.45
CA ILE A 143 -6.16 -5.91 -16.32
C ILE A 143 -4.64 -5.71 -16.42
N ASN A 144 -3.98 -5.44 -15.29
CA ASN A 144 -2.53 -5.21 -15.15
C ASN A 144 -2.00 -3.92 -15.82
N GLN A 145 -2.87 -3.00 -16.26
CA GLN A 145 -2.46 -1.71 -16.84
C GLN A 145 -2.71 -0.52 -15.89
N GLN A 146 -3.04 -0.78 -14.63
CA GLN A 146 -3.40 0.25 -13.65
C GLN A 146 -2.32 1.33 -13.49
N LYS A 147 -1.06 0.94 -13.49
CA LYS A 147 0.07 1.88 -13.34
C LYS A 147 0.22 2.80 -14.54
N GLU A 148 0.02 2.27 -15.74
CA GLU A 148 0.06 3.07 -16.97
C GLU A 148 -1.11 4.07 -17.03
N VAL A 149 -2.31 3.61 -16.70
CA VAL A 149 -3.50 4.49 -16.69
C VAL A 149 -3.37 5.57 -15.62
N LEU A 150 -2.83 5.24 -14.44
CA LEU A 150 -2.55 6.22 -13.38
C LEU A 150 -1.56 7.28 -13.87
N GLN A 151 -0.46 6.90 -14.50
CA GLN A 151 0.52 7.85 -15.05
C GLN A 151 -0.07 8.77 -16.11
N VAL A 152 -0.91 8.22 -17.01
CA VAL A 152 -1.61 9.03 -18.00
C VAL A 152 -2.59 9.99 -17.34
N TYR A 153 -3.35 9.53 -16.33
CA TYR A 153 -4.27 10.36 -15.57
C TYR A 153 -3.55 11.53 -14.89
N GLU A 154 -2.43 11.26 -14.20
CA GLU A 154 -1.64 12.31 -13.53
C GLU A 154 -1.15 13.38 -14.47
N LYS A 155 -0.63 12.98 -15.66
CA LYS A 155 -0.20 13.92 -16.70
C LYS A 155 -1.36 14.78 -17.21
N MET A 156 -2.51 14.15 -17.49
CA MET A 156 -3.69 14.87 -17.96
C MET A 156 -4.24 15.82 -16.89
N SER A 157 -4.34 15.34 -15.64
CA SER A 157 -4.81 16.11 -14.50
C SER A 157 -3.94 17.35 -14.25
N LYS A 158 -2.61 17.20 -14.39
CA LYS A 158 -1.65 18.31 -14.27
C LYS A 158 -1.86 19.38 -15.36
N ILE A 159 -2.11 18.98 -16.60
CA ILE A 159 -2.39 19.93 -17.68
C ILE A 159 -3.72 20.65 -17.45
N LEU A 160 -4.76 19.91 -17.06
CA LEU A 160 -6.10 20.45 -16.81
C LEU A 160 -6.10 21.45 -15.64
N SER A 161 -5.37 21.16 -14.56
CA SER A 161 -5.32 22.00 -13.36
C SER A 161 -4.78 23.41 -13.65
N ILE A 162 -3.88 23.57 -14.61
CA ILE A 162 -3.36 24.89 -15.05
C ILE A 162 -4.50 25.79 -15.55
N TYR A 163 -5.58 25.19 -16.06
CA TYR A 163 -6.73 25.90 -16.60
C TYR A 163 -7.95 25.87 -15.69
N GLY A 164 -7.77 25.45 -14.41
CA GLY A 164 -8.85 25.35 -13.42
C GLY A 164 -9.82 24.19 -13.69
N LEU A 165 -9.43 23.21 -14.50
CA LEU A 165 -10.22 22.04 -14.83
C LEU A 165 -9.75 20.82 -14.03
N HIS A 166 -10.70 19.99 -13.58
CA HIS A 166 -10.39 18.80 -12.78
C HIS A 166 -10.92 17.54 -13.46
N ALA A 167 -10.07 16.53 -13.58
CA ALA A 167 -10.44 15.22 -14.10
C ALA A 167 -11.11 14.39 -13.00
N ALA A 168 -12.30 13.86 -13.28
CA ALA A 168 -13.01 12.94 -12.37
C ALA A 168 -12.78 11.46 -12.74
N SER A 169 -12.64 11.15 -14.04
CA SER A 169 -12.34 9.79 -14.45
C SER A 169 -11.53 9.73 -15.74
N LEU A 170 -10.77 8.63 -15.88
CA LEU A 170 -10.07 8.27 -17.10
C LEU A 170 -10.35 6.82 -17.44
N GLU A 171 -10.75 6.57 -18.68
CA GLU A 171 -11.02 5.23 -19.19
C GLU A 171 -10.11 4.91 -20.37
N TRP A 172 -9.41 3.79 -20.30
CA TRP A 172 -8.72 3.20 -21.44
C TRP A 172 -9.56 2.02 -21.95
N ARG A 173 -10.21 2.21 -23.08
CA ARG A 173 -11.16 1.27 -23.66
C ARG A 173 -10.49 0.10 -24.39
N ASP A 174 -11.20 -0.99 -24.60
CA ASP A 174 -10.73 -2.19 -25.29
C ASP A 174 -10.19 -1.91 -26.69
N ASN A 175 -10.74 -0.91 -27.37
CA ASN A 175 -10.26 -0.44 -28.67
C ASN A 175 -9.02 0.46 -28.58
N GLN A 176 -8.36 0.53 -27.41
CA GLN A 176 -7.19 1.36 -27.10
C GLN A 176 -7.45 2.88 -27.17
N ALA A 177 -8.68 3.32 -27.17
CA ALA A 177 -9.02 4.73 -27.15
C ALA A 177 -9.18 5.22 -25.70
N TRP A 178 -8.71 6.44 -25.45
CA TRP A 178 -8.80 7.11 -24.16
C TRP A 178 -10.01 8.03 -24.11
N GLN A 179 -10.73 8.01 -23.02
CA GLN A 179 -11.82 8.91 -22.70
C GLN A 179 -11.61 9.48 -21.29
N LEU A 180 -11.70 10.80 -21.15
CA LEU A 180 -11.57 11.48 -19.87
C LEU A 180 -12.89 12.18 -19.56
N THR A 181 -13.32 12.13 -18.29
CA THR A 181 -14.50 12.88 -17.82
C THR A 181 -14.04 13.91 -16.80
N LEU A 182 -14.45 15.16 -16.98
CA LEU A 182 -14.18 16.23 -16.03
C LEU A 182 -15.15 16.19 -14.85
N ALA A 183 -14.83 16.89 -13.76
CA ALA A 183 -15.65 16.95 -12.55
C ALA A 183 -17.06 17.55 -12.79
N ASN A 184 -17.22 18.40 -13.83
CA ASN A 184 -18.51 18.92 -14.25
C ASN A 184 -19.32 17.96 -15.16
N GLY A 185 -18.84 16.75 -15.37
CA GLY A 185 -19.47 15.71 -16.19
C GLY A 185 -19.15 15.78 -17.67
N LEU A 186 -18.38 16.77 -18.15
CA LEU A 186 -17.99 16.89 -19.55
C LEU A 186 -17.07 15.73 -19.97
N GLN A 187 -17.44 15.02 -21.03
CA GLN A 187 -16.68 13.92 -21.59
C GLN A 187 -15.74 14.38 -22.71
N LEU A 188 -14.47 14.04 -22.63
CA LEU A 188 -13.44 14.31 -23.64
C LEU A 188 -12.99 13.01 -24.30
N ARG A 189 -13.25 12.87 -25.61
CA ARG A 189 -12.81 11.72 -26.40
C ARG A 189 -11.43 12.00 -26.98
N LEU A 190 -10.40 11.40 -26.37
CA LEU A 190 -8.99 11.68 -26.71
C LEU A 190 -8.46 10.83 -27.87
N GLY A 191 -8.99 9.61 -28.07
CA GLY A 191 -8.46 8.65 -29.04
C GLY A 191 -7.20 7.93 -28.52
N LYS A 192 -6.30 7.51 -29.45
CA LYS A 192 -5.19 6.60 -29.14
C LYS A 192 -3.82 7.28 -29.02
N ARG A 193 -3.61 8.44 -29.62
CA ARG A 193 -2.29 9.09 -29.79
C ARG A 193 -2.39 10.57 -29.45
N ASP A 194 -1.23 11.17 -29.17
CA ASP A 194 -1.09 12.62 -28.96
C ASP A 194 -1.99 13.20 -27.86
N LEU A 195 -2.21 12.43 -26.79
CA LEU A 195 -3.15 12.75 -25.72
C LEU A 195 -2.88 14.13 -25.12
N GLU A 196 -1.60 14.40 -24.76
CA GLU A 196 -1.19 15.67 -24.17
C GLU A 196 -1.43 16.86 -25.10
N LEU A 197 -1.13 16.71 -26.39
CA LEU A 197 -1.37 17.75 -27.41
C LEU A 197 -2.88 18.06 -27.56
N ARG A 198 -3.70 17.02 -27.54
CA ARG A 198 -5.16 17.14 -27.68
C ARG A 198 -5.79 17.81 -26.48
N ILE A 199 -5.41 17.40 -25.27
CA ILE A 199 -5.85 18.02 -24.03
C ILE A 199 -5.40 19.47 -23.96
N THR A 200 -4.14 19.77 -24.26
CA THR A 200 -3.62 21.15 -24.27
C THR A 200 -4.39 22.04 -25.24
N ARG A 201 -4.72 21.53 -26.44
CA ARG A 201 -5.51 22.28 -27.41
C ARG A 201 -6.93 22.56 -26.91
N PHE A 202 -7.56 21.59 -26.26
CA PHE A 202 -8.86 21.77 -25.62
C PHE A 202 -8.78 22.84 -24.51
N CYS A 203 -7.81 22.73 -23.61
CA CYS A 203 -7.62 23.66 -22.51
C CYS A 203 -7.41 25.10 -22.99
N LYS A 204 -6.63 25.31 -24.07
CA LYS A 204 -6.43 26.65 -24.66
C LYS A 204 -7.70 27.24 -25.21
N ALA A 205 -8.57 26.41 -25.83
CA ALA A 205 -9.83 26.86 -26.42
C ALA A 205 -10.94 27.04 -25.34
N TYR A 206 -10.84 26.33 -24.20
CA TYR A 206 -11.90 26.26 -23.20
C TYR A 206 -12.36 27.62 -22.69
N PRO A 207 -11.49 28.55 -22.25
CA PRO A 207 -11.92 29.83 -21.71
C PRO A 207 -12.68 30.71 -22.71
N ALA A 208 -12.26 30.71 -23.98
CA ALA A 208 -12.84 31.56 -24.99
C ALA A 208 -14.09 30.99 -25.65
N VAL A 209 -14.22 29.65 -25.71
CA VAL A 209 -15.28 29.00 -26.51
C VAL A 209 -16.33 28.31 -25.64
N PHE A 210 -15.94 27.79 -24.50
CA PHE A 210 -16.77 26.85 -23.75
C PHE A 210 -17.10 27.31 -22.32
N ALA A 211 -16.33 28.20 -21.68
CA ALA A 211 -16.49 28.54 -20.28
C ALA A 211 -17.91 29.04 -19.94
N GLU A 212 -18.46 29.95 -20.73
CA GLU A 212 -19.79 30.53 -20.52
C GLU A 212 -20.95 29.52 -20.71
N ARG A 213 -20.72 28.43 -21.43
CA ARG A 213 -21.71 27.40 -21.74
C ARG A 213 -21.31 26.01 -21.30
N SER A 214 -20.40 25.93 -20.38
CA SER A 214 -19.80 24.66 -19.94
C SER A 214 -20.85 23.66 -19.41
N GLU A 215 -21.92 24.14 -18.77
CA GLU A 215 -23.01 23.30 -18.27
C GLU A 215 -23.83 22.65 -19.37
N GLN A 216 -23.87 23.26 -20.54
CA GLN A 216 -24.60 22.74 -21.70
C GLN A 216 -23.77 21.74 -22.51
N LEU A 217 -22.49 21.61 -22.26
CA LEU A 217 -21.62 20.66 -22.95
C LEU A 217 -21.85 19.22 -22.43
N ALA A 218 -22.09 18.30 -23.36
CA ALA A 218 -22.17 16.87 -23.09
C ALA A 218 -20.84 16.18 -23.39
N SER A 219 -20.28 16.38 -24.57
CA SER A 219 -18.99 15.78 -24.92
C SER A 219 -18.24 16.62 -25.97
N VAL A 220 -16.89 16.48 -25.95
CA VAL A 220 -15.99 17.05 -26.94
C VAL A 220 -15.10 15.96 -27.53
N ASP A 221 -15.14 15.80 -28.83
CA ASP A 221 -14.29 14.85 -29.56
C ASP A 221 -13.02 15.54 -30.04
N LEU A 222 -11.89 15.16 -29.47
CA LEU A 222 -10.56 15.74 -29.73
C LEU A 222 -9.73 14.94 -30.74
N ARG A 223 -10.30 13.89 -31.32
CA ARG A 223 -9.59 13.00 -32.26
C ARG A 223 -9.19 13.67 -33.56
N TYR A 224 -9.84 14.74 -33.92
CA TYR A 224 -9.56 15.50 -35.15
C TYR A 224 -8.23 16.27 -35.07
N PRO A 225 -7.38 16.24 -36.11
CA PRO A 225 -6.04 16.86 -36.06
C PRO A 225 -6.07 18.40 -35.91
N ARG A 226 -7.03 19.07 -36.56
CA ARG A 226 -7.07 20.53 -36.64
C ARG A 226 -8.30 21.17 -35.98
N GLY A 227 -9.15 20.39 -35.29
CA GLY A 227 -10.38 20.89 -34.71
C GLY A 227 -10.87 20.01 -33.58
N MET A 228 -12.09 20.25 -33.15
CA MET A 228 -12.83 19.42 -32.20
C MET A 228 -14.31 19.43 -32.56
N ALA A 229 -14.98 18.30 -32.39
CA ALA A 229 -16.44 18.24 -32.57
C ALA A 229 -17.11 18.30 -31.17
N VAL A 230 -18.16 19.10 -31.08
CA VAL A 230 -18.83 19.39 -29.80
C VAL A 230 -20.25 18.84 -29.84
N GLN A 231 -20.64 18.17 -28.79
CA GLN A 231 -22.00 17.73 -28.56
C GLN A 231 -22.58 18.47 -27.34
N TRP A 232 -23.70 19.13 -27.56
CA TRP A 232 -24.46 19.84 -26.54
C TRP A 232 -25.47 18.92 -25.88
N LYS A 233 -25.78 19.19 -24.60
CA LYS A 233 -26.90 18.53 -23.90
C LYS A 233 -28.22 18.94 -24.59
N LYS A 234 -29.13 17.99 -24.69
CA LYS A 234 -30.49 18.23 -25.19
C LYS A 234 -31.35 18.84 -24.09
#